data_a41a05595395084e09d2c8af445118aa
#
_entry.id   a41a05595395084e09d2c8af445118aa
#
_cell.length_a   1.000
_cell.length_b   1.000
_cell.length_c   1.000
_cell.angle_alpha   90.00
_cell.angle_beta   90.00
_cell.angle_gamma   90.00
#
_symmetry.space_group_name_H-M   'P 1'
#
loop_
_entity.id
_entity.type
_entity.pdbx_description
1 polymer ?
#
loop_
_entity_poly.entity_id
_entity_poly.type
_entity_poly.pdbx_seq_one_letter_code
_entity_poly.pdbx_strand_id
1 'polypeptide(L)'
;MEWKKINRYVIYLISLFIISLGASLSIKANLGTSPLICLPYVCSLITNLSVGIVIFLFTILFIVIQIALLGKGFEKRQYLQLVIGFIFSFFVDFSLMIVNFINPIGYINQFLLLLFSCLVVAFGVLLEIQTEVVYLPADGVIVAISKVLKKDFPKVKPFVDTSMVIIAAVLSIVFLGYLAGVREGTIISALIIGPIVKILKKYFDSPVSRLFEK
;
A
#
# COMPACT_ATOMS: atom_id res chain seq x y z
N MET A 1 -5.77 -9.98 29.00
CA MET A 1 -5.14 -10.53 27.79
C MET A 1 -5.96 -10.27 26.50
N GLU A 2 -7.28 -10.27 26.55
CA GLU A 2 -8.15 -10.00 25.38
C GLU A 2 -8.14 -8.53 24.93
N TRP A 3 -8.15 -7.57 25.85
CA TRP A 3 -8.09 -6.13 25.52
C TRP A 3 -6.88 -5.72 24.70
N LYS A 4 -5.70 -6.34 24.97
CA LYS A 4 -4.49 -6.07 24.19
C LYS A 4 -4.61 -6.54 22.73
N LYS A 5 -5.32 -7.64 22.48
CA LYS A 5 -5.58 -8.12 21.12
C LYS A 5 -6.56 -7.20 20.40
N ILE A 6 -7.64 -6.78 21.07
CA ILE A 6 -8.64 -5.87 20.49
C ILE A 6 -7.99 -4.54 20.08
N ASN A 7 -7.17 -3.94 20.95
CA ASN A 7 -6.46 -2.70 20.63
C ASN A 7 -5.55 -2.83 19.39
N ARG A 8 -4.85 -3.97 19.23
CA ARG A 8 -4.01 -4.22 18.05
C ARG A 8 -4.82 -4.23 16.77
N TYR A 9 -5.98 -4.90 16.74
CA TYR A 9 -6.83 -4.92 15.54
C TYR A 9 -7.45 -3.56 15.25
N VAL A 10 -7.85 -2.80 16.26
CA VAL A 10 -8.38 -1.44 16.10
C VAL A 10 -7.32 -0.52 15.52
N ILE A 11 -6.10 -0.52 16.06
CA ILE A 11 -4.99 0.29 15.55
C ILE A 11 -4.63 -0.15 14.14
N TYR A 12 -4.66 -1.45 13.84
CA TYR A 12 -4.45 -1.98 12.50
C TYR A 12 -5.49 -1.45 11.51
N LEU A 13 -6.78 -1.45 11.85
CA LEU A 13 -7.83 -0.88 11.00
C LEU A 13 -7.65 0.62 10.78
N ILE A 14 -7.27 1.37 11.82
CA ILE A 14 -6.94 2.79 11.71
C ILE A 14 -5.74 2.99 10.78
N SER A 15 -4.71 2.16 10.88
CA SER A 15 -3.54 2.24 10.00
C SER A 15 -3.90 2.01 8.53
N LEU A 16 -4.76 1.02 8.24
CA LEU A 16 -5.25 0.76 6.89
C LEU A 16 -6.03 1.96 6.33
N PHE A 17 -6.86 2.59 7.15
CA PHE A 17 -7.58 3.79 6.74
C PHE A 17 -6.63 4.95 6.45
N ILE A 18 -5.61 5.18 7.29
CA ILE A 18 -4.61 6.23 7.06
C ILE A 18 -3.79 5.95 5.79
N ILE A 19 -3.38 4.70 5.56
CA ILE A 19 -2.68 4.31 4.32
C ILE A 19 -3.57 4.56 3.11
N SER A 20 -4.84 4.18 3.16
CA SER A 20 -5.78 4.38 2.07
C SER A 20 -6.02 5.87 1.77
N LEU A 21 -6.10 6.70 2.81
CA LEU A 21 -6.23 8.15 2.66
C LEU A 21 -4.99 8.75 1.98
N GLY A 22 -3.79 8.39 2.44
CA GLY A 22 -2.54 8.82 1.82
C GLY A 22 -2.42 8.37 0.36
N ALA A 23 -2.80 7.12 0.07
CA ALA A 23 -2.84 6.61 -1.30
C ALA A 23 -3.80 7.40 -2.19
N SER A 24 -5.00 7.71 -1.69
CA SER A 24 -5.99 8.51 -2.41
C SER A 24 -5.51 9.95 -2.67
N LEU A 25 -4.80 10.55 -1.71
CA LEU A 25 -4.15 11.85 -1.90
C LEU A 25 -3.06 11.79 -2.98
N SER A 26 -2.26 10.71 -3.05
CA SER A 26 -1.26 10.56 -4.11
C SER A 26 -1.90 10.42 -5.50
N ILE A 27 -3.04 9.75 -5.62
CA ILE A 27 -3.82 9.69 -6.86
C ILE A 27 -4.28 11.10 -7.26
N LYS A 28 -4.81 11.89 -6.32
CA LYS A 28 -5.26 13.27 -6.56
C LYS A 28 -4.12 14.23 -6.89
N ALA A 29 -2.92 13.98 -6.40
CA ALA A 29 -1.72 14.75 -6.76
C ALA A 29 -1.39 14.67 -8.26
N ASN A 30 -1.81 13.61 -8.94
CA ASN A 30 -1.65 13.40 -10.39
C ASN A 30 -0.18 13.46 -10.88
N LEU A 31 0.77 13.18 -9.99
CA LEU A 31 2.22 13.05 -10.29
C LEU A 31 2.70 11.61 -10.27
N GLY A 32 1.78 10.65 -10.27
CA GLY A 32 2.03 9.24 -10.08
C GLY A 32 1.69 8.78 -8.65
N THR A 33 1.49 7.49 -8.49
CA THR A 33 1.07 6.88 -7.22
C THR A 33 2.19 6.05 -6.61
N SER A 34 2.04 5.62 -5.36
CA SER A 34 3.01 4.71 -4.75
C SER A 34 3.07 3.38 -5.51
N PRO A 35 4.23 2.68 -5.54
CA PRO A 35 4.38 1.41 -6.26
C PRO A 35 3.32 0.37 -5.92
N LEU A 36 2.87 0.33 -4.66
CA LEU A 36 1.86 -0.59 -4.15
C LEU A 36 0.50 -0.45 -4.87
N ILE A 37 0.10 0.78 -5.21
CA ILE A 37 -1.22 1.09 -5.76
C ILE A 37 -1.15 1.41 -7.25
N CYS A 38 0.03 1.67 -7.78
CA CYS A 38 0.27 2.06 -9.16
C CYS A 38 -0.38 1.08 -10.16
N LEU A 39 -0.12 -0.21 -10.02
CA LEU A 39 -0.65 -1.22 -10.93
C LEU A 39 -2.18 -1.38 -10.83
N PRO A 40 -2.78 -1.55 -9.64
CA PRO A 40 -4.23 -1.54 -9.49
C PRO A 40 -4.90 -0.26 -10.02
N TYR A 41 -4.28 0.91 -9.80
CA TYR A 41 -4.82 2.18 -10.28
C TYR A 41 -4.86 2.26 -11.80
N VAL A 42 -3.77 1.88 -12.49
CA VAL A 42 -3.76 1.82 -13.96
C VAL A 42 -4.81 0.84 -14.48
N CYS A 43 -4.92 -0.34 -13.87
CA CYS A 43 -5.95 -1.31 -14.24
C CYS A 43 -7.37 -0.77 -14.01
N SER A 44 -7.61 0.04 -13.00
CA SER A 44 -8.91 0.68 -12.77
C SER A 44 -9.27 1.66 -13.90
N LEU A 45 -8.29 2.43 -14.37
CA LEU A 45 -8.49 3.35 -15.51
C LEU A 45 -8.79 2.60 -16.82
N ILE A 46 -8.15 1.43 -17.03
CA ILE A 46 -8.37 0.61 -18.23
C ILE A 46 -9.74 -0.07 -18.18
N THR A 47 -10.16 -0.58 -17.05
CA THR A 47 -11.38 -1.38 -16.88
C THR A 47 -12.61 -0.55 -16.55
N ASN A 48 -12.46 0.73 -16.20
CA ASN A 48 -13.50 1.61 -15.65
C ASN A 48 -14.17 1.07 -14.37
N LEU A 49 -13.48 0.17 -13.64
CA LEU A 49 -13.88 -0.27 -12.30
C LEU A 49 -13.34 0.71 -11.25
N SER A 50 -13.96 0.71 -10.05
CA SER A 50 -13.38 1.48 -8.94
C SER A 50 -12.00 0.97 -8.56
N VAL A 51 -11.16 1.86 -8.03
CA VAL A 51 -9.80 1.51 -7.59
C VAL A 51 -9.85 0.42 -6.52
N GLY A 52 -10.80 0.51 -5.59
CA GLY A 52 -10.97 -0.49 -4.54
C GLY A 52 -11.35 -1.85 -5.10
N ILE A 53 -12.29 -1.94 -6.05
CA ILE A 53 -12.64 -3.23 -6.69
C ILE A 53 -11.40 -3.87 -7.30
N VAL A 54 -10.60 -3.10 -8.02
CA VAL A 54 -9.38 -3.63 -8.64
C VAL A 54 -8.35 -4.05 -7.60
N ILE A 55 -8.17 -3.27 -6.52
CA ILE A 55 -7.29 -3.66 -5.39
C ILE A 55 -7.75 -4.99 -4.78
N PHE A 56 -9.06 -5.21 -4.63
CA PHE A 56 -9.57 -6.47 -4.12
C PHE A 56 -9.30 -7.65 -5.06
N LEU A 57 -9.44 -7.45 -6.36
CA LEU A 57 -9.07 -8.47 -7.36
C LEU A 57 -7.56 -8.80 -7.31
N PHE A 58 -6.71 -7.78 -7.16
CA PHE A 58 -5.28 -7.99 -6.95
C PHE A 58 -4.98 -8.67 -5.60
N THR A 59 -5.75 -8.42 -4.56
CA THR A 59 -5.66 -9.16 -3.30
C THR A 59 -5.84 -10.67 -3.51
N ILE A 60 -6.87 -11.06 -4.24
CA ILE A 60 -7.12 -12.47 -4.57
C ILE A 60 -5.95 -13.04 -5.39
N LEU A 61 -5.52 -12.32 -6.43
CA LEU A 61 -4.39 -12.73 -7.27
C LEU A 61 -3.12 -12.92 -6.45
N PHE A 62 -2.79 -11.97 -5.55
CA PHE A 62 -1.60 -12.05 -4.71
C PHE A 62 -1.66 -13.21 -3.72
N ILE A 63 -2.83 -13.52 -3.16
CA ILE A 63 -2.99 -14.70 -2.30
C ILE A 63 -2.78 -15.98 -3.10
N VAL A 64 -3.32 -16.07 -4.32
CA VAL A 64 -3.10 -17.23 -5.21
C VAL A 64 -1.62 -17.39 -5.53
N ILE A 65 -0.90 -16.29 -5.85
CA ILE A 65 0.55 -16.31 -6.07
C ILE A 65 1.29 -16.80 -4.81
N GLN A 66 0.91 -16.31 -3.63
CA GLN A 66 1.52 -16.75 -2.37
C GLN A 66 1.33 -18.27 -2.15
N ILE A 67 0.12 -18.79 -2.40
CA ILE A 67 -0.19 -20.22 -2.28
C ILE A 67 0.64 -21.02 -3.28
N ALA A 68 0.76 -20.56 -4.53
CA ALA A 68 1.55 -21.23 -5.56
C ALA A 68 3.04 -21.28 -5.21
N LEU A 69 3.58 -20.20 -4.64
CA LEU A 69 5.00 -20.07 -4.27
C LEU A 69 5.34 -20.87 -3.01
N LEU A 70 4.50 -20.84 -2.00
CA LEU A 70 4.77 -21.43 -0.68
C LEU A 70 4.24 -22.87 -0.54
N GLY A 71 3.27 -23.27 -1.33
CA GLY A 71 2.65 -24.60 -1.26
C GLY A 71 2.21 -24.94 0.17
N LYS A 72 2.78 -26.02 0.73
CA LYS A 72 2.52 -26.46 2.11
C LYS A 72 3.02 -25.49 3.18
N GLY A 73 3.89 -24.53 2.83
CA GLY A 73 4.39 -23.48 3.74
C GLY A 73 3.47 -22.28 3.86
N PHE A 74 2.33 -22.27 3.17
CA PHE A 74 1.34 -21.21 3.31
C PHE A 74 0.56 -21.37 4.62
N GLU A 75 0.71 -20.41 5.52
CA GLU A 75 0.10 -20.46 6.85
C GLU A 75 -1.39 -20.10 6.78
N LYS A 76 -2.24 -20.82 7.54
CA LYS A 76 -3.69 -20.53 7.62
C LYS A 76 -4.00 -19.09 8.03
N ARG A 77 -3.13 -18.46 8.83
CA ARG A 77 -3.27 -17.05 9.24
C ARG A 77 -3.21 -16.09 8.04
N GLN A 78 -2.55 -16.46 6.96
CA GLN A 78 -2.44 -15.61 5.75
C GLN A 78 -3.77 -15.48 5.00
N TYR A 79 -4.74 -16.40 5.18
CA TYR A 79 -6.10 -16.21 4.66
C TYR A 79 -6.80 -14.96 5.22
N LEU A 80 -6.37 -14.46 6.39
CA LEU A 80 -6.86 -13.20 6.93
C LEU A 80 -6.57 -12.01 6.00
N GLN A 81 -5.55 -12.12 5.14
CA GLN A 81 -5.26 -11.11 4.11
C GLN A 81 -6.45 -10.86 3.17
N LEU A 82 -7.32 -11.85 2.95
CA LEU A 82 -8.51 -11.67 2.11
C LEU A 82 -9.50 -10.68 2.75
N VAL A 83 -9.76 -10.85 4.05
CA VAL A 83 -10.65 -9.95 4.81
C VAL A 83 -10.03 -8.56 4.90
N ILE A 84 -8.74 -8.49 5.18
CA ILE A 84 -7.98 -7.24 5.28
C ILE A 84 -7.94 -6.51 3.93
N GLY A 85 -7.68 -7.23 2.85
CA GLY A 85 -7.68 -6.67 1.51
C GLY A 85 -9.06 -6.15 1.09
N PHE A 86 -10.14 -6.82 1.50
CA PHE A 86 -11.50 -6.31 1.30
C PHE A 86 -11.75 -5.00 2.06
N ILE A 87 -11.36 -4.93 3.35
CA ILE A 87 -11.50 -3.72 4.15
C ILE A 87 -10.64 -2.59 3.58
N PHE A 88 -9.40 -2.87 3.20
CA PHE A 88 -8.50 -1.89 2.61
C PHE A 88 -9.03 -1.34 1.28
N SER A 89 -9.56 -2.21 0.42
CA SER A 89 -10.17 -1.81 -0.85
C SER A 89 -11.37 -0.89 -0.66
N PHE A 90 -12.23 -1.20 0.30
CA PHE A 90 -13.34 -0.33 0.70
C PHE A 90 -12.84 1.03 1.22
N PHE A 91 -11.81 1.03 2.06
CA PHE A 91 -11.23 2.27 2.57
C PHE A 91 -10.61 3.13 1.47
N VAL A 92 -10.02 2.53 0.42
CA VAL A 92 -9.47 3.30 -0.70
C VAL A 92 -10.59 4.01 -1.48
N ASP A 93 -11.67 3.31 -1.83
CA ASP A 93 -12.80 3.93 -2.52
C ASP A 93 -13.46 5.01 -1.65
N PHE A 94 -13.66 4.74 -0.37
CA PHE A 94 -14.18 5.71 0.59
C PHE A 94 -13.27 6.94 0.74
N SER A 95 -11.96 6.74 0.83
CA SER A 95 -10.99 7.83 0.90
C SER A 95 -10.98 8.66 -0.37
N LEU A 96 -11.09 8.03 -1.55
CA LEU A 96 -11.21 8.75 -2.83
C LEU A 96 -12.46 9.63 -2.88
N MET A 97 -13.58 9.16 -2.31
CA MET A 97 -14.80 9.99 -2.17
C MET A 97 -14.55 11.19 -1.25
N ILE A 98 -13.92 10.98 -0.09
CA ILE A 98 -13.59 12.05 0.87
C ILE A 98 -12.71 13.12 0.22
N VAL A 99 -11.64 12.72 -0.49
CA VAL A 99 -10.68 13.66 -1.09
C VAL A 99 -11.09 14.12 -2.49
N ASN A 100 -12.31 13.82 -2.94
CA ASN A 100 -12.76 14.13 -4.30
C ASN A 100 -12.75 15.63 -4.63
N PHE A 101 -12.96 16.46 -3.61
CA PHE A 101 -12.94 17.92 -3.76
C PHE A 101 -11.53 18.49 -3.94
N ILE A 102 -10.48 17.71 -3.71
CA ILE A 102 -9.09 18.14 -3.84
C ILE A 102 -8.68 18.05 -5.31
N ASN A 103 -8.45 19.19 -5.93
CA ASN A 103 -7.99 19.32 -7.31
C ASN A 103 -6.82 20.30 -7.36
N PRO A 104 -5.58 19.84 -7.14
CA PRO A 104 -4.42 20.73 -7.09
C PRO A 104 -4.12 21.30 -8.49
N ILE A 105 -4.14 22.62 -8.61
CA ILE A 105 -3.81 23.34 -9.84
C ILE A 105 -2.34 23.73 -9.81
N GLY A 106 -1.62 23.37 -10.87
CA GLY A 106 -0.19 23.67 -11.04
C GLY A 106 0.72 22.65 -10.34
N TYR A 107 1.92 22.50 -10.91
CA TYR A 107 2.90 21.50 -10.51
C TYR A 107 3.32 21.60 -9.03
N ILE A 108 3.49 22.81 -8.51
CA ILE A 108 3.90 23.04 -7.12
C ILE A 108 2.86 22.47 -6.14
N ASN A 109 1.57 22.74 -6.35
CA ASN A 109 0.50 22.26 -5.49
C ASN A 109 0.37 20.72 -5.59
N GLN A 110 0.52 20.17 -6.79
CA GLN A 110 0.57 18.72 -6.99
C GLN A 110 1.73 18.08 -6.23
N PHE A 111 2.91 18.69 -6.32
CA PHE A 111 4.11 18.21 -5.64
C PHE A 111 4.00 18.28 -4.11
N LEU A 112 3.47 19.38 -3.57
CA LEU A 112 3.21 19.52 -2.14
C LEU A 112 2.19 18.48 -1.65
N LEU A 113 1.13 18.26 -2.41
CA LEU A 113 0.13 17.24 -2.09
C LEU A 113 0.74 15.82 -2.12
N LEU A 114 1.62 15.55 -3.08
CA LEU A 114 2.36 14.28 -3.15
C LEU A 114 3.24 14.08 -1.91
N LEU A 115 4.02 15.09 -1.50
CA LEU A 115 4.86 15.00 -0.29
C LEU A 115 4.01 14.78 0.96
N PHE A 116 2.90 15.50 1.06
CA PHE A 116 1.95 15.30 2.16
C PHE A 116 1.37 13.89 2.15
N SER A 117 1.00 13.35 0.99
CA SER A 117 0.52 11.99 0.85
C SER A 117 1.56 10.96 1.33
N CYS A 118 2.84 11.17 1.00
CA CYS A 118 3.94 10.30 1.47
C CYS A 118 4.07 10.31 2.99
N LEU A 119 3.89 11.46 3.65
CA LEU A 119 3.89 11.55 5.12
C LEU A 119 2.72 10.77 5.72
N VAL A 120 1.51 10.93 5.17
CA VAL A 120 0.31 10.21 5.63
C VAL A 120 0.47 8.70 5.47
N VAL A 121 0.94 8.24 4.29
CA VAL A 121 1.22 6.81 4.05
C VAL A 121 2.27 6.30 5.04
N ALA A 122 3.37 7.01 5.22
CA ALA A 122 4.46 6.59 6.10
C ALA A 122 4.00 6.47 7.55
N PHE A 123 3.14 7.38 8.02
CA PHE A 123 2.55 7.29 9.36
C PHE A 123 1.62 6.08 9.49
N GLY A 124 0.78 5.81 8.50
CA GLY A 124 -0.07 4.62 8.48
C GLY A 124 0.75 3.32 8.46
N VAL A 125 1.80 3.25 7.64
CA VAL A 125 2.72 2.09 7.58
C VAL A 125 3.45 1.89 8.92
N LEU A 126 3.86 2.97 9.60
CA LEU A 126 4.45 2.85 10.93
C LEU A 126 3.50 2.16 11.92
N LEU A 127 2.23 2.59 11.95
CA LEU A 127 1.21 1.98 12.81
C LEU A 127 0.96 0.52 12.43
N GLU A 128 0.85 0.22 11.13
CA GLU A 128 0.66 -1.14 10.62
C GLU A 128 1.76 -2.08 11.09
N ILE A 129 3.01 -1.72 10.89
CA ILE A 129 4.17 -2.55 11.27
C ILE A 129 4.17 -2.86 12.76
N GLN A 130 3.80 -1.90 13.62
CA GLN A 130 3.81 -2.09 15.08
C GLN A 130 2.70 -3.02 15.58
N THR A 131 1.63 -3.22 14.79
CA THR A 131 0.53 -4.12 15.19
C THR A 131 0.87 -5.60 15.04
N GLU A 132 1.80 -5.96 14.14
CA GLU A 132 2.19 -7.34 13.83
C GLU A 132 1.00 -8.28 13.51
N VAL A 133 -0.09 -7.74 12.96
CA VAL A 133 -1.30 -8.53 12.69
C VAL A 133 -1.08 -9.42 11.47
N VAL A 134 -1.03 -8.87 10.26
CA VAL A 134 -0.76 -9.58 8.99
C VAL A 134 -0.25 -8.54 8.00
N TYR A 135 0.61 -8.96 7.07
CA TYR A 135 1.05 -8.10 5.97
C TYR A 135 -0.10 -7.83 4.98
N LEU A 136 -0.11 -6.65 4.39
CA LEU A 136 -0.95 -6.39 3.21
C LEU A 136 -0.65 -7.42 2.11
N PRO A 137 -1.64 -7.81 1.27
CA PRO A 137 -1.46 -8.88 0.29
C PRO A 137 -0.27 -8.71 -0.65
N ALA A 138 0.02 -7.48 -1.08
CA ALA A 138 1.17 -7.19 -1.94
C ALA A 138 2.50 -7.42 -1.20
N ASP A 139 2.63 -6.97 0.05
CA ASP A 139 3.82 -7.24 0.88
C ASP A 139 3.91 -8.74 1.22
N GLY A 140 2.78 -9.43 1.36
CA GLY A 140 2.72 -10.89 1.51
C GLY A 140 3.36 -11.64 0.34
N VAL A 141 3.18 -11.19 -0.90
CA VAL A 141 3.89 -11.74 -2.07
C VAL A 141 5.39 -11.54 -1.95
N ILE A 142 5.84 -10.35 -1.51
CA ILE A 142 7.25 -10.07 -1.31
C ILE A 142 7.85 -11.00 -0.25
N VAL A 143 7.14 -11.22 0.86
CA VAL A 143 7.54 -12.18 1.90
C VAL A 143 7.62 -13.59 1.34
N ALA A 144 6.65 -14.02 0.52
CA ALA A 144 6.65 -15.34 -0.11
C ALA A 144 7.87 -15.51 -1.04
N ILE A 145 8.13 -14.53 -1.91
CA ILE A 145 9.31 -14.54 -2.80
C ILE A 145 10.61 -14.54 -1.98
N SER A 146 10.68 -13.75 -0.91
CA SER A 146 11.85 -13.69 -0.02
C SER A 146 12.16 -15.06 0.61
N LYS A 147 11.12 -15.78 1.06
CA LYS A 147 11.26 -17.15 1.60
C LYS A 147 11.77 -18.13 0.53
N VAL A 148 11.21 -18.08 -0.69
CA VAL A 148 11.61 -18.99 -1.78
C VAL A 148 13.04 -18.72 -2.24
N LEU A 149 13.42 -17.44 -2.41
CA LEU A 149 14.76 -17.05 -2.84
C LEU A 149 15.81 -17.08 -1.71
N LYS A 150 15.38 -17.31 -0.45
CA LYS A 150 16.23 -17.21 0.75
C LYS A 150 16.98 -15.87 0.84
N LYS A 151 16.28 -14.78 0.50
CA LYS A 151 16.79 -13.41 0.55
C LYS A 151 15.96 -12.56 1.52
N ASP A 152 16.60 -11.53 2.08
CA ASP A 152 15.94 -10.63 3.02
C ASP A 152 14.86 -9.78 2.31
N PHE A 153 13.73 -9.55 2.97
CA PHE A 153 12.64 -8.72 2.47
C PHE A 153 13.09 -7.35 1.90
N PRO A 154 13.98 -6.58 2.56
CA PRO A 154 14.42 -5.29 2.02
C PRO A 154 15.19 -5.38 0.71
N LYS A 155 15.77 -6.54 0.40
CA LYS A 155 16.48 -6.77 -0.86
C LYS A 155 15.52 -7.16 -2.00
N VAL A 156 14.43 -7.86 -1.67
CA VAL A 156 13.43 -8.34 -2.65
C VAL A 156 12.40 -7.26 -2.99
N LYS A 157 11.99 -6.46 -2.00
CA LYS A 157 10.94 -5.44 -2.16
C LYS A 157 11.19 -4.49 -3.33
N PRO A 158 12.36 -3.87 -3.51
CA PRO A 158 12.59 -2.95 -4.63
C PRO A 158 12.42 -3.59 -6.00
N PHE A 159 12.78 -4.87 -6.15
CA PHE A 159 12.61 -5.58 -7.42
C PHE A 159 11.14 -5.84 -7.75
N VAL A 160 10.36 -6.27 -6.75
CA VAL A 160 8.92 -6.50 -6.93
C VAL A 160 8.20 -5.19 -7.19
N ASP A 161 8.46 -4.14 -6.39
CA ASP A 161 7.88 -2.82 -6.58
C ASP A 161 8.20 -2.25 -7.96
N THR A 162 9.47 -2.35 -8.41
CA THR A 162 9.89 -1.91 -9.75
C THR A 162 9.20 -2.71 -10.84
N SER A 163 9.05 -4.02 -10.68
CA SER A 163 8.35 -4.85 -11.67
C SER A 163 6.88 -4.45 -11.80
N MET A 164 6.19 -4.17 -10.68
CA MET A 164 4.81 -3.67 -10.69
C MET A 164 4.70 -2.32 -11.40
N VAL A 165 5.64 -1.40 -11.16
CA VAL A 165 5.67 -0.10 -11.82
C VAL A 165 5.92 -0.24 -13.33
N ILE A 166 6.83 -1.12 -13.74
CA ILE A 166 7.10 -1.38 -15.17
C ILE A 166 5.84 -1.97 -15.84
N ILE A 167 5.20 -2.96 -15.23
CA ILE A 167 3.97 -3.56 -15.76
C ILE A 167 2.88 -2.49 -15.87
N ALA A 168 2.71 -1.66 -14.85
CA ALA A 168 1.74 -0.55 -14.87
C ALA A 168 2.04 0.44 -16.00
N ALA A 169 3.30 0.82 -16.22
CA ALA A 169 3.71 1.72 -17.29
C ALA A 169 3.41 1.12 -18.68
N VAL A 170 3.75 -0.15 -18.88
CA VAL A 170 3.49 -0.86 -20.15
C VAL A 170 1.98 -0.93 -20.41
N LEU A 171 1.19 -1.36 -19.43
CA LEU A 171 -0.27 -1.43 -19.58
C LEU A 171 -0.88 -0.05 -19.84
N SER A 172 -0.39 0.99 -19.17
CA SER A 172 -0.86 2.35 -19.37
C SER A 172 -0.60 2.83 -20.82
N ILE A 173 0.60 2.62 -21.35
CA ILE A 173 0.94 3.01 -22.72
C ILE A 173 0.13 2.19 -23.73
N VAL A 174 0.03 0.87 -23.55
CA VAL A 174 -0.62 -0.02 -24.52
C VAL A 174 -2.15 0.23 -24.59
N PHE A 175 -2.81 0.41 -23.43
CA PHE A 175 -4.28 0.50 -23.39
C PHE A 175 -4.82 1.94 -23.33
N LEU A 176 -4.06 2.87 -22.73
CA LEU A 176 -4.52 4.27 -22.60
C LEU A 176 -3.83 5.21 -23.58
N GLY A 177 -2.70 4.82 -24.19
CA GLY A 177 -1.93 5.65 -25.10
C GLY A 177 -1.05 6.72 -24.43
N TYR A 178 -1.06 6.80 -23.09
CA TYR A 178 -0.24 7.73 -22.31
C TYR A 178 0.14 7.13 -20.95
N LEU A 179 1.12 7.72 -20.28
CA LEU A 179 1.51 7.30 -18.92
C LEU A 179 0.53 7.85 -17.89
N ALA A 180 -0.36 6.99 -17.36
CA ALA A 180 -1.24 7.28 -16.24
C ALA A 180 -0.75 6.57 -14.98
N GLY A 181 -0.83 7.24 -13.84
CA GLY A 181 -0.49 6.63 -12.53
C GLY A 181 0.99 6.36 -12.29
N VAL A 182 1.81 6.38 -13.34
CA VAL A 182 3.28 6.19 -13.30
C VAL A 182 3.95 7.46 -13.78
N ARG A 183 4.51 8.23 -12.86
CA ARG A 183 5.24 9.46 -13.15
C ARG A 183 6.39 9.64 -12.16
N GLU A 184 7.02 10.81 -12.17
CA GLU A 184 8.09 11.19 -11.24
C GLU A 184 7.73 10.97 -9.77
N GLY A 185 6.49 11.21 -9.39
CA GLY A 185 5.99 10.99 -8.02
C GLY A 185 6.00 9.53 -7.59
N THR A 186 5.90 8.58 -8.52
CA THR A 186 6.03 7.14 -8.20
C THR A 186 7.45 6.81 -7.73
N ILE A 187 8.45 7.40 -8.37
CA ILE A 187 9.86 7.24 -7.99
C ILE A 187 10.11 7.93 -6.64
N ILE A 188 9.61 9.17 -6.50
CA ILE A 188 9.76 9.95 -5.27
C ILE A 188 9.14 9.22 -4.09
N SER A 189 7.91 8.73 -4.21
CA SER A 189 7.22 8.00 -3.13
C SER A 189 7.93 6.69 -2.77
N ALA A 190 8.44 5.95 -3.74
CA ALA A 190 9.22 4.75 -3.52
C ALA A 190 10.51 5.00 -2.71
N LEU A 191 11.17 6.15 -2.96
CA LEU A 191 12.42 6.52 -2.29
C LEU A 191 12.19 7.16 -0.92
N ILE A 192 11.10 7.89 -0.72
CA ILE A 192 10.88 8.75 0.46
C ILE A 192 10.09 8.04 1.55
N ILE A 193 9.09 7.21 1.23
CA ILE A 193 8.22 6.60 2.25
C ILE A 193 9.04 5.76 3.24
N GLY A 194 9.94 4.91 2.78
CA GLY A 194 10.77 4.07 3.65
C GLY A 194 11.63 4.86 4.64
N PRO A 195 12.43 5.83 4.21
CA PRO A 195 13.17 6.75 5.09
C PRO A 195 12.28 7.49 6.09
N ILE A 196 11.11 7.99 5.67
CA ILE A 196 10.16 8.67 6.58
C ILE A 196 9.68 7.69 7.66
N VAL A 197 9.28 6.47 7.29
CA VAL A 197 8.88 5.44 8.27
C VAL A 197 10.00 5.19 9.29
N LYS A 198 11.26 5.10 8.82
CA LYS A 198 12.41 4.90 9.70
C LYS A 198 12.61 6.06 10.67
N ILE A 199 12.45 7.30 10.20
CA ILE A 199 12.53 8.51 11.03
C ILE A 199 11.39 8.53 12.03
N LEU A 200 10.15 8.33 11.59
CA LEU A 200 8.97 8.31 12.44
C LEU A 200 9.10 7.21 13.52
N LYS A 201 9.59 6.05 13.16
CA LYS A 201 9.84 4.97 14.11
C LYS A 201 10.76 5.40 15.23
N LYS A 202 11.85 6.11 14.93
CA LYS A 202 12.80 6.60 15.94
C LYS A 202 12.14 7.53 16.98
N TYR A 203 11.16 8.35 16.56
CA TYR A 203 10.49 9.33 17.45
C TYR A 203 9.22 8.79 18.10
N PHE A 204 8.52 7.88 17.44
CA PHE A 204 7.20 7.40 17.86
C PHE A 204 7.18 5.95 18.36
N ASP A 205 8.32 5.24 18.37
CA ASP A 205 8.38 3.84 18.84
C ASP A 205 7.97 3.75 20.32
N SER A 206 8.46 4.65 21.17
CA SER A 206 8.14 4.69 22.61
C SER A 206 6.67 5.07 22.93
N PRO A 207 6.04 6.08 22.33
CA PRO A 207 4.63 6.37 22.61
C PRO A 207 3.67 5.35 22.02
N VAL A 208 3.96 4.79 20.85
CA VAL A 208 3.06 3.82 20.21
C VAL A 208 3.21 2.43 20.83
N SER A 209 4.41 1.99 21.20
CA SER A 209 4.60 0.73 21.94
C SER A 209 3.85 0.74 23.28
N ARG A 210 3.76 1.88 23.97
CA ARG A 210 2.97 2.03 25.19
C ARG A 210 1.45 1.78 24.99
N LEU A 211 0.91 1.97 23.78
CA LEU A 211 -0.48 1.62 23.46
C LEU A 211 -0.70 0.11 23.43
N PHE A 212 0.38 -0.66 23.25
CA PHE A 212 0.34 -2.12 23.26
C PHE A 212 0.74 -2.74 24.61
N GLU A 213 1.42 -1.97 25.48
CA GLU A 213 1.91 -2.43 26.79
C GLU A 213 0.88 -2.23 27.92
N LYS A 214 -0.07 -1.32 27.79
CA LYS A 214 -1.19 -1.12 28.73
C LYS A 214 -2.38 -1.97 28.33
#